data_cf7f10068e8b32baddd8f0cfd62e68e2
#
_entry.id   cf7f10068e8b32baddd8f0cfd62e68e2
#
_cell.length_a   1.000
_cell.length_b   1.000
_cell.length_c   1.000
_cell.angle_alpha   90.00
_cell.angle_beta   90.00
_cell.angle_gamma   90.00
#
_symmetry.space_group_name_H-M   'P 1'
#
loop_
_entity.id
_entity.type
_entity.pdbx_description
1 polymer ?
#
loop_
_entity_poly.entity_id
_entity_poly.type
_entity_poly.pdbx_seq_one_letter_code
_entity_poly.pdbx_strand_id
1 'polypeptide(L)'
;MPKLILCRGIQGSGKTTWAKQWVLEDPEHRVRFSNDDIRNMLGKYWVPSRENLVSDIKKDFMVSAMEFRYDIVIDNMNLNPKEIEYYKDLVDSTLGYVKPYSIECKDFFIPPEICIERDSKRENPIGEEVIRKTYERYKTIIEG
;
A
#
# COMPACT_ATOMS: atom_id res chain seq x y z
N MET A 1 -7.27 18.25 -8.67
CA MET A 1 -5.95 17.86 -8.12
C MET A 1 -5.86 16.36 -8.04
N PRO A 2 -4.84 15.74 -8.60
CA PRO A 2 -4.69 14.28 -8.48
C PRO A 2 -4.41 13.85 -7.05
N LYS A 3 -4.76 12.60 -6.76
CA LYS A 3 -4.72 12.04 -5.42
C LYS A 3 -3.70 10.93 -5.31
N LEU A 4 -3.01 10.91 -4.18
CA LEU A 4 -2.23 9.77 -3.71
C LEU A 4 -2.93 9.23 -2.46
N ILE A 5 -3.49 8.03 -2.57
CA ILE A 5 -4.21 7.40 -1.47
C ILE A 5 -3.33 6.31 -0.86
N LEU A 6 -3.08 6.42 0.43
CA LEU A 6 -2.34 5.42 1.19
C LEU A 6 -3.34 4.56 1.98
N CYS A 7 -3.53 3.31 1.57
CA CYS A 7 -4.30 2.37 2.37
C CYS A 7 -3.52 2.02 3.63
N ARG A 8 -4.17 2.03 4.80
CA ARG A 8 -3.53 1.65 6.07
C ARG A 8 -4.31 0.54 6.74
N GLY A 9 -3.61 -0.52 7.10
CA GLY A 9 -4.22 -1.65 7.78
C GLY A 9 -3.35 -2.90 7.72
N ILE A 10 -3.64 -3.85 8.59
CA ILE A 10 -2.92 -5.13 8.64
C ILE A 10 -3.39 -6.06 7.53
N GLN A 11 -2.72 -7.21 7.39
CA GLN A 11 -3.08 -8.24 6.43
C GLN A 11 -4.54 -8.69 6.67
N GLY A 12 -5.30 -8.89 5.61
CA GLY A 12 -6.70 -9.34 5.71
C GLY A 12 -7.71 -8.25 6.02
N SER A 13 -7.32 -6.98 6.06
CA SER A 13 -8.22 -5.88 6.40
C SER A 13 -9.12 -5.39 5.25
N GLY A 14 -8.90 -5.88 4.03
CA GLY A 14 -9.73 -5.51 2.87
C GLY A 14 -9.14 -4.45 1.95
N LYS A 15 -7.90 -4.05 2.19
CA LYS A 15 -7.22 -3.03 1.38
C LYS A 15 -7.19 -3.37 -0.11
N THR A 16 -6.74 -4.57 -0.43
CA THR A 16 -6.58 -5.00 -1.82
C THR A 16 -7.91 -5.04 -2.57
N THR A 17 -8.95 -5.58 -1.95
CA THR A 17 -10.29 -5.64 -2.54
C THR A 17 -10.79 -4.23 -2.85
N TRP A 18 -10.68 -3.32 -1.89
CA TRP A 18 -11.10 -1.94 -2.08
C TRP A 18 -10.28 -1.25 -3.18
N ALA A 19 -8.95 -1.39 -3.13
CA ALA A 19 -8.06 -0.71 -4.07
C ALA A 19 -8.29 -1.15 -5.51
N LYS A 20 -8.47 -2.45 -5.74
CA LYS A 20 -8.76 -2.98 -7.08
C LYS A 20 -10.11 -2.49 -7.59
N GLN A 21 -11.14 -2.45 -6.76
CA GLN A 21 -12.44 -1.94 -7.15
C GLN A 21 -12.37 -0.44 -7.47
N TRP A 22 -11.63 0.32 -6.66
CA TRP A 22 -11.45 1.74 -6.89
C TRP A 22 -10.81 2.03 -8.27
N VAL A 23 -9.82 1.25 -8.67
CA VAL A 23 -9.20 1.38 -10.00
C VAL A 23 -10.22 1.04 -11.09
N LEU A 24 -11.00 -0.04 -10.92
CA LEU A 24 -11.97 -0.48 -11.93
C LEU A 24 -13.09 0.53 -12.16
N GLU A 25 -13.38 1.40 -11.23
CA GLU A 25 -14.37 2.46 -11.39
C GLU A 25 -13.92 3.56 -12.37
N ASP A 26 -12.62 3.73 -12.54
CA ASP A 26 -12.05 4.72 -13.46
C ASP A 26 -10.65 4.32 -13.92
N PRO A 27 -10.52 3.23 -14.69
CA PRO A 27 -9.21 2.69 -15.04
C PRO A 27 -8.35 3.59 -15.92
N GLU A 28 -8.94 4.56 -16.60
CA GLU A 28 -8.18 5.52 -17.42
C GLU A 28 -7.38 6.50 -16.58
N HIS A 29 -7.82 6.78 -15.33
CA HIS A 29 -7.24 7.82 -14.50
C HIS A 29 -6.66 7.31 -13.18
N ARG A 30 -6.78 6.02 -12.89
CA ARG A 30 -6.41 5.43 -11.61
C ARG A 30 -5.49 4.24 -11.78
N VAL A 31 -4.47 4.16 -10.93
CA VAL A 31 -3.53 3.02 -10.88
C VAL A 31 -3.32 2.57 -9.44
N ARG A 32 -2.95 1.31 -9.29
CA ARG A 32 -2.68 0.69 -8.00
C ARG A 32 -1.25 0.16 -7.96
N PHE A 33 -0.56 0.38 -6.85
CA PHE A 33 0.73 -0.21 -6.55
C PHE A 33 0.65 -1.09 -5.30
N SER A 34 1.31 -2.24 -5.33
CA SER A 34 1.46 -3.13 -4.17
C SER A 34 2.86 -3.73 -4.16
N ASN A 35 3.56 -3.64 -3.03
CA ASN A 35 4.86 -4.30 -2.86
C ASN A 35 4.74 -5.81 -3.07
N ASP A 36 3.66 -6.42 -2.60
CA ASP A 36 3.45 -7.87 -2.72
C ASP A 36 3.32 -8.30 -4.18
N ASP A 37 2.63 -7.52 -5.00
CA ASP A 37 2.52 -7.80 -6.43
C ASP A 37 3.88 -7.74 -7.12
N ILE A 38 4.71 -6.77 -6.75
CA ILE A 38 6.06 -6.67 -7.30
C ILE A 38 6.92 -7.85 -6.85
N ARG A 39 6.86 -8.24 -5.59
CA ARG A 39 7.57 -9.41 -5.08
C ARG A 39 7.19 -10.68 -5.85
N ASN A 40 5.89 -10.88 -6.06
CA ASN A 40 5.40 -12.02 -6.83
C ASN A 40 5.85 -11.97 -8.30
N MET A 41 5.82 -10.80 -8.90
CA MET A 41 6.27 -10.60 -10.28
C MET A 41 7.75 -10.96 -10.45
N LEU A 42 8.57 -10.76 -9.42
CA LEU A 42 9.99 -11.07 -9.45
C LEU A 42 10.31 -12.56 -9.29
N GLY A 43 9.30 -13.41 -9.16
CA GLY A 43 9.42 -14.86 -9.22
C GLY A 43 9.34 -15.57 -7.88
N LYS A 44 9.76 -14.96 -6.80
CA LYS A 44 9.65 -15.51 -5.45
C LYS A 44 9.26 -14.39 -4.49
N TYR A 45 8.22 -14.63 -3.70
CA TYR A 45 7.63 -13.61 -2.84
C TYR A 45 8.63 -12.98 -1.86
N TRP A 46 9.39 -13.79 -1.14
CA TRP A 46 10.30 -13.26 -0.13
C TRP A 46 11.75 -13.64 -0.37
N VAL A 47 12.53 -12.66 -0.79
CA VAL A 47 13.99 -12.76 -0.92
C VAL A 47 14.56 -11.46 -0.35
N PRO A 48 15.06 -11.47 0.91
CA PRO A 48 15.49 -10.24 1.58
C PRO A 48 16.43 -9.35 0.77
N SER A 49 17.36 -9.95 0.02
CA SER A 49 18.30 -9.20 -0.82
C SER A 49 17.64 -8.43 -1.97
N ARG A 50 16.38 -8.72 -2.29
CA ARG A 50 15.62 -8.03 -3.35
C ARG A 50 14.79 -6.85 -2.85
N GLU A 51 14.73 -6.61 -1.54
CA GLU A 51 13.88 -5.53 -1.01
C GLU A 51 14.34 -4.14 -1.48
N ASN A 52 15.62 -3.95 -1.74
CA ASN A 52 16.10 -2.71 -2.35
C ASN A 52 15.58 -2.54 -3.79
N LEU A 53 15.54 -3.63 -4.55
CA LEU A 53 14.95 -3.62 -5.90
C LEU A 53 13.46 -3.30 -5.87
N VAL A 54 12.73 -3.90 -4.93
CA VAL A 54 11.29 -3.61 -4.74
C VAL A 54 11.08 -2.12 -4.47
N SER A 55 11.89 -1.53 -3.60
CA SER A 55 11.82 -0.10 -3.28
C SER A 55 12.14 0.79 -4.48
N ASP A 56 13.13 0.41 -5.28
CA ASP A 56 13.48 1.15 -6.50
C ASP A 56 12.35 1.08 -7.53
N ILE A 57 11.75 -0.08 -7.71
CA ILE A 57 10.60 -0.24 -8.62
C ILE A 57 9.42 0.61 -8.15
N LYS A 58 9.16 0.64 -6.84
CA LYS A 58 8.12 1.50 -6.27
C LYS A 58 8.36 2.96 -6.60
N LYS A 59 9.58 3.44 -6.39
CA LYS A 59 9.94 4.84 -6.68
C LYS A 59 9.74 5.16 -8.16
N ASP A 60 10.21 4.31 -9.04
CA ASP A 60 10.08 4.52 -10.49
C ASP A 60 8.61 4.50 -10.92
N PHE A 61 7.82 3.58 -10.38
CA PHE A 61 6.38 3.55 -10.62
C PHE A 61 5.72 4.86 -10.19
N MET A 62 6.02 5.33 -8.98
CA MET A 62 5.43 6.54 -8.43
C MET A 62 5.77 7.76 -9.28
N VAL A 63 7.04 7.91 -9.64
CA VAL A 63 7.49 9.05 -10.46
C VAL A 63 6.77 9.04 -11.81
N SER A 64 6.74 7.90 -12.49
CA SER A 64 6.06 7.78 -13.79
C SER A 64 4.57 8.06 -13.70
N ALA A 65 3.89 7.47 -12.71
CA ALA A 65 2.45 7.66 -12.54
C ALA A 65 2.11 9.13 -12.23
N MET A 66 2.95 9.81 -11.43
CA MET A 66 2.76 11.24 -11.14
C MET A 66 3.00 12.12 -12.36
N GLU A 67 4.00 11.78 -13.18
CA GLU A 67 4.25 12.52 -14.44
C GLU A 67 3.05 12.45 -15.38
N PHE A 68 2.40 11.28 -15.46
CA PHE A 68 1.20 11.09 -16.26
C PHE A 68 -0.08 11.57 -15.56
N ARG A 69 0.03 12.09 -14.35
CA ARG A 69 -1.09 12.67 -13.58
C ARG A 69 -2.19 11.68 -13.21
N TYR A 70 -1.85 10.41 -13.00
CA TYR A 70 -2.78 9.43 -12.48
C TYR A 70 -3.12 9.68 -11.01
N ASP A 71 -4.34 9.35 -10.63
CA ASP A 71 -4.67 9.11 -9.23
C ASP A 71 -4.08 7.75 -8.84
N ILE A 72 -3.42 7.68 -7.69
CA ILE A 72 -2.62 6.51 -7.29
C ILE A 72 -3.11 6.00 -5.95
N VAL A 73 -3.31 4.69 -5.84
CA VAL A 73 -3.51 4.03 -4.55
C VAL A 73 -2.32 3.13 -4.23
N ILE A 74 -1.77 3.31 -3.04
CA ILE A 74 -0.69 2.47 -2.52
C ILE A 74 -1.31 1.44 -1.59
N ASP A 75 -1.39 0.21 -2.07
CA ASP A 75 -1.99 -0.93 -1.38
C ASP A 75 -0.91 -1.69 -0.62
N ASN A 76 -0.42 -1.09 0.44
CA ASN A 76 0.52 -1.65 1.41
C ASN A 76 -0.05 -1.41 2.80
N MET A 77 0.64 -1.86 3.86
CA MET A 77 0.15 -1.63 5.22
C MET A 77 0.20 -0.16 5.63
N ASN A 78 1.26 0.54 5.27
CA ASN A 78 1.47 1.98 5.50
C ASN A 78 1.22 2.42 6.96
N LEU A 79 1.49 1.54 7.91
CA LEU A 79 1.24 1.78 9.32
C LEU A 79 2.42 2.47 10.02
N ASN A 80 3.62 2.32 9.47
CA ASN A 80 4.79 3.01 10.00
C ASN A 80 4.75 4.48 9.58
N PRO A 81 4.80 5.44 10.53
CA PRO A 81 4.78 6.87 10.18
C PRO A 81 5.86 7.31 9.20
N LYS A 82 6.99 6.60 9.17
CA LYS A 82 8.08 6.89 8.21
C LYS A 82 7.64 6.66 6.77
N GLU A 83 6.72 5.75 6.52
CA GLU A 83 6.20 5.49 5.18
C GLU A 83 5.40 6.68 4.68
N ILE A 84 4.60 7.29 5.53
CA ILE A 84 3.83 8.49 5.17
C ILE A 84 4.77 9.65 4.86
N GLU A 85 5.80 9.86 5.67
CA GLU A 85 6.82 10.86 5.42
C GLU A 85 7.54 10.63 4.10
N TYR A 86 7.84 9.37 3.79
CA TYR A 86 8.46 8.99 2.53
C TYR A 86 7.63 9.48 1.33
N TYR A 87 6.31 9.24 1.35
CA TYR A 87 5.45 9.67 0.25
C TYR A 87 5.31 11.18 0.17
N LYS A 88 5.24 11.88 1.30
CA LYS A 88 5.23 13.34 1.33
C LYS A 88 6.50 13.91 0.71
N ASP A 89 7.66 13.39 1.09
CA ASP A 89 8.95 13.83 0.56
C ASP A 89 9.07 13.52 -0.94
N LEU A 90 8.58 12.35 -1.37
CA LEU A 90 8.60 11.97 -2.77
C LEU A 90 7.73 12.90 -3.62
N VAL A 91 6.53 13.21 -3.15
CA VAL A 91 5.63 14.15 -3.81
C VAL A 91 6.30 15.53 -3.91
N ASP A 92 6.85 16.04 -2.82
CA ASP A 92 7.48 17.36 -2.79
C ASP A 92 8.70 17.42 -3.71
N SER A 93 9.54 16.38 -3.72
CA SER A 93 10.77 16.38 -4.53
C SER A 93 10.49 16.18 -6.03
N THR A 94 9.44 15.45 -6.38
CA THR A 94 9.07 15.18 -7.78
C THR A 94 8.37 16.38 -8.41
N LEU A 95 7.71 17.21 -7.61
CA LEU A 95 6.80 18.24 -8.08
C LEU A 95 7.44 19.61 -8.33
N GLY A 96 8.75 19.70 -8.48
CA GLY A 96 9.40 20.95 -8.93
C GLY A 96 8.86 21.45 -10.28
N TYR A 97 8.23 20.58 -11.05
CA TYR A 97 7.74 20.87 -12.40
C TYR A 97 6.25 20.59 -12.59
N VAL A 98 5.55 20.05 -11.63
CA VAL A 98 4.18 19.53 -11.79
C VAL A 98 3.31 20.01 -10.65
N LYS A 99 2.00 20.15 -10.93
CA LYS A 99 1.01 20.57 -9.93
C LYS A 99 0.97 19.57 -8.76
N PRO A 100 0.73 20.03 -7.53
CA PRO A 100 0.79 19.19 -6.34
C PRO A 100 -0.23 18.03 -6.36
N TYR A 101 0.16 16.93 -5.71
CA TYR A 101 -0.73 15.82 -5.36
C TYR A 101 -1.29 16.04 -3.97
N SER A 102 -2.56 15.70 -3.77
CA SER A 102 -3.10 15.59 -2.43
C SER A 102 -2.80 14.19 -1.89
N ILE A 103 -2.41 14.10 -0.62
CA ILE A 103 -2.14 12.80 0.03
C ILE A 103 -3.27 12.53 1.01
N GLU A 104 -3.92 11.38 0.87
CA GLU A 104 -4.99 10.94 1.73
C GLU A 104 -4.67 9.57 2.31
N CYS A 105 -5.08 9.30 3.54
CA CYS A 105 -5.03 7.96 4.12
C CYS A 105 -6.42 7.35 4.10
N LYS A 106 -6.51 6.09 3.66
CA LYS A 106 -7.73 5.29 3.74
C LYS A 106 -7.48 4.19 4.76
N ASP A 107 -8.12 4.29 5.91
CA ASP A 107 -7.87 3.40 7.04
C ASP A 107 -8.81 2.20 7.03
N PHE A 108 -8.22 1.02 7.18
CA PHE A 108 -8.91 -0.28 7.29
C PHE A 108 -8.58 -0.86 8.67
N PHE A 109 -9.01 -0.17 9.72
CA PHE A 109 -8.72 -0.56 11.12
C PHE A 109 -9.77 -1.56 11.60
N ILE A 110 -9.67 -2.76 11.09
CA ILE A 110 -10.58 -3.88 11.33
C ILE A 110 -10.04 -4.73 12.48
N PRO A 111 -10.91 -5.29 13.35
CA PRO A 111 -10.44 -6.18 14.42
C PRO A 111 -9.60 -7.33 13.90
N PRO A 112 -8.50 -7.71 14.59
CA PRO A 112 -7.60 -8.74 14.09
C PRO A 112 -8.28 -10.09 13.91
N GLU A 113 -9.29 -10.42 14.69
CA GLU A 113 -10.07 -11.66 14.56
C GLU A 113 -10.72 -11.78 13.18
N ILE A 114 -11.25 -10.66 12.65
CA ILE A 114 -11.87 -10.64 11.32
C ILE A 114 -10.79 -10.79 10.25
N CYS A 115 -9.65 -10.14 10.43
CA CYS A 115 -8.52 -10.27 9.51
C CYS A 115 -8.01 -11.72 9.46
N ILE A 116 -7.90 -12.37 10.61
CA ILE A 116 -7.47 -13.77 10.73
C ILE A 116 -8.45 -14.69 10.01
N GLU A 117 -9.76 -14.50 10.23
CA GLU A 117 -10.79 -15.30 9.56
C GLU A 117 -10.70 -15.18 8.04
N ARG A 118 -10.60 -13.96 7.54
CA ARG A 118 -10.47 -13.70 6.09
C ARG A 118 -9.21 -14.33 5.53
N ASP A 119 -8.08 -14.21 6.24
CA ASP A 119 -6.80 -14.78 5.83
C ASP A 119 -6.87 -16.31 5.76
N SER A 120 -7.57 -16.96 6.69
CA SER A 120 -7.69 -18.42 6.73
C SER A 120 -8.37 -19.01 5.49
N LYS A 121 -9.11 -18.18 4.75
CA LYS A 121 -9.82 -18.58 3.53
C LYS A 121 -8.98 -18.38 2.26
N ARG A 122 -7.79 -17.81 2.38
CA ARG A 122 -6.91 -17.60 1.23
C ARG A 122 -6.23 -18.90 0.83
N GLU A 123 -5.88 -19.01 -0.45
CA GLU A 123 -5.09 -20.13 -0.97
C GLU A 123 -3.75 -20.27 -0.25
N ASN A 124 -3.07 -19.14 -0.04
CA ASN A 124 -1.79 -19.09 0.67
C ASN A 124 -1.92 -18.15 1.88
N PRO A 125 -2.47 -18.63 3.00
CA PRO A 125 -2.68 -17.79 4.16
C PRO A 125 -1.35 -17.36 4.80
N ILE A 126 -1.34 -16.14 5.32
CA ILE A 126 -0.19 -15.58 6.05
C ILE A 126 -0.08 -16.23 7.42
N GLY A 127 -1.23 -16.52 8.05
CA GLY A 127 -1.31 -17.18 9.34
C GLY A 127 -1.64 -16.24 10.50
N GLU A 128 -2.36 -16.78 11.48
CA GLU A 128 -2.82 -16.05 12.66
C GLU A 128 -1.68 -15.41 13.45
N GLU A 129 -0.59 -16.14 13.63
CA GLU A 129 0.54 -15.66 14.43
C GLU A 129 1.15 -14.36 13.85
N VAL A 130 1.35 -14.32 12.54
CA VAL A 130 1.90 -13.15 11.87
C VAL A 130 0.94 -11.97 11.97
N ILE A 131 -0.35 -12.21 11.76
CA ILE A 131 -1.37 -11.16 11.81
C ILE A 131 -1.45 -10.58 13.22
N ARG A 132 -1.44 -11.41 14.26
CA ARG A 132 -1.46 -10.94 15.66
C ARG A 132 -0.22 -10.14 16.02
N LYS A 133 0.96 -10.58 15.58
CA LYS A 133 2.21 -9.85 15.81
C LYS A 133 2.18 -8.48 15.13
N THR A 134 1.69 -8.43 13.91
CA THR A 134 1.55 -7.17 13.16
C THR A 134 0.59 -6.22 13.87
N TYR A 135 -0.56 -6.73 14.30
CA TYR A 135 -1.53 -5.93 15.04
C TYR A 135 -0.93 -5.37 16.33
N GLU A 136 -0.26 -6.19 17.13
CA GLU A 136 0.36 -5.73 18.38
C GLU A 136 1.43 -4.67 18.12
N ARG A 137 2.22 -4.83 17.07
CA ARG A 137 3.25 -3.86 16.70
C ARG A 137 2.67 -2.48 16.40
N TYR A 138 1.51 -2.42 15.76
CA TYR A 138 0.89 -1.16 15.32
C TYR A 138 -0.37 -0.80 16.10
N LYS A 139 -0.61 -1.46 17.21
CA LYS A 139 -1.83 -1.30 18.02
C LYS A 139 -2.11 0.15 18.39
N THR A 140 -1.10 0.88 18.80
CA THR A 140 -1.24 2.30 19.20
C THR A 140 -1.77 3.14 18.04
N ILE A 141 -1.30 2.88 16.81
CA ILE A 141 -1.74 3.59 15.62
C ILE A 141 -3.16 3.20 15.25
N ILE A 142 -3.47 1.90 15.29
CA ILE A 142 -4.76 1.35 14.88
C ILE A 142 -5.88 1.75 15.86
N GLU A 143 -5.61 1.66 17.15
CA GLU A 143 -6.60 1.96 18.20
C GLU A 143 -6.63 3.44 18.59
N GLY A 144 -5.65 4.19 18.11
CA GLY A 144 -5.58 5.63 18.23
C GLY A 144 -5.43 6.24 19.50
#